data_afe76d86fc6c3c5321aa21d19612df93
#
_entry.id   afe76d86fc6c3c5321aa21d19612df93
#
_cell.length_a   1.000
_cell.length_b   1.000
_cell.length_c   1.000
_cell.angle_alpha   90.00
_cell.angle_beta   90.00
_cell.angle_gamma   90.00
#
_symmetry.space_group_name_H-M   'P 1'
#
loop_
_entity.id
_entity.type
_entity.pdbx_description
1 polymer ?
#
loop_
_entity_poly.entity_id
_entity_poly.type
_entity_poly.pdbx_seq_one_letter_code
_entity_poly.pdbx_strand_id
1 'polypeptide(L)'
;MPVLMAISVSFSQTQVSISGTVKGSASGASISGATVSLRNLSLSATTDASGGFSLTGTTGVIRSSTAKAPTNPESIRFWQDAEGPVLIRIHDLSGTQRAVVHSGVLSRGAWSVVPPVLSPGVHFCTFDSPTSHRTVRFLVTAKSAAAQSSFASGLEIRPELEATALRASAASTVDTLVVTKTGYRASRLALADYQKSGLEILLEDSGAGNLESSTIVPDPSWPCYMAAGIPPPSLGTAVFSITLQIGGIHDVGLTKFGKRRQYDIKGGSVTGDKFTATVLAGGLDYDLTLSNGSTEIEQIIILKANNTPILMRNAGVGPIGAKNARMVLDFEAPNSSSYTWLNTGKFAANRIVDTVAKTIRLDVYDISKATLPTATVQVKDPAGVTNQTWDCVTLTGGQGATVFTETVTLASSISIGASKRGSRNIIPITGGTTSGKVVGKILDGGADYQLSGLDARYTLAPNDGEFIIVRNCGANGLVPVFEARVDGPYAFLNENKYLSSSPSMVGSGVSITFYEKK
;
A
#
# COMPACT_ATOMS: atom_id res chain seq x y z
N MET A 1 14.22 55.07 24.62
CA MET A 1 14.98 53.88 24.17
C MET A 1 14.23 52.66 24.63
N PRO A 2 13.63 51.87 23.73
CA PRO A 2 13.06 50.59 24.14
C PRO A 2 14.16 49.53 24.19
N VAL A 3 14.27 48.87 25.32
CA VAL A 3 15.17 47.74 25.52
C VAL A 3 14.60 46.54 24.74
N LEU A 4 15.32 46.09 23.74
CA LEU A 4 15.02 44.90 22.97
C LEU A 4 15.43 43.68 23.83
N MET A 5 14.45 42.99 24.42
CA MET A 5 14.70 41.78 25.16
C MET A 5 14.76 40.62 24.17
N ALA A 6 15.96 40.14 23.88
CA ALA A 6 16.18 38.97 23.05
C ALA A 6 15.69 37.74 23.78
N ILE A 7 14.60 37.13 23.34
CA ILE A 7 14.13 35.83 23.82
C ILE A 7 14.96 34.77 23.13
N SER A 8 15.93 34.19 23.84
CA SER A 8 16.65 33.00 23.41
C SER A 8 15.73 31.79 23.50
N VAL A 9 15.28 31.29 22.36
CA VAL A 9 14.55 30.02 22.27
C VAL A 9 15.60 28.91 22.29
N SER A 10 15.78 28.26 23.44
CA SER A 10 16.60 27.05 23.55
C SER A 10 15.84 25.86 22.95
N PHE A 11 16.28 25.38 21.80
CA PHE A 11 15.83 24.11 21.28
C PHE A 11 16.60 22.99 21.97
N SER A 12 15.91 22.16 22.78
CA SER A 12 16.51 20.96 23.36
C SER A 12 16.62 19.89 22.27
N GLN A 13 17.82 19.63 21.81
CA GLN A 13 18.12 18.47 20.97
C GLN A 13 18.40 17.28 21.90
N THR A 14 17.68 16.19 21.70
CA THR A 14 17.99 14.94 22.39
C THR A 14 19.06 14.19 21.59
N GLN A 15 20.12 13.79 22.26
CA GLN A 15 21.16 12.98 21.64
C GLN A 15 20.66 11.54 21.44
N VAL A 16 20.88 10.99 20.28
CA VAL A 16 20.60 9.61 19.92
C VAL A 16 21.89 8.80 20.09
N SER A 17 21.83 7.74 20.85
CA SER A 17 22.92 6.77 21.03
C SER A 17 22.32 5.38 21.22
N ILE A 18 22.23 4.62 20.15
CA ILE A 18 21.64 3.28 20.14
C ILE A 18 22.65 2.32 19.54
N SER A 19 22.99 1.26 20.26
CA SER A 19 23.93 0.24 19.80
C SER A 19 23.50 -1.17 20.18
N GLY A 20 23.96 -2.13 19.42
CA GLY A 20 23.63 -3.53 19.65
C GLY A 20 24.21 -4.47 18.60
N THR A 21 23.69 -5.69 18.59
CA THR A 21 24.05 -6.73 17.63
C THR A 21 22.81 -7.33 16.96
N VAL A 22 22.96 -7.75 15.70
CA VAL A 22 21.92 -8.43 14.94
C VAL A 22 22.37 -9.87 14.68
N LYS A 23 21.52 -10.82 15.04
CA LYS A 23 21.78 -12.27 14.90
C LYS A 23 20.60 -12.98 14.23
N GLY A 24 20.86 -14.11 13.59
CA GLY A 24 19.81 -15.00 13.12
C GLY A 24 19.14 -15.75 14.28
N SER A 25 17.81 -15.74 14.35
CA SER A 25 17.06 -16.34 15.46
C SER A 25 17.25 -17.85 15.58
N ALA A 26 17.38 -18.56 14.45
CA ALA A 26 17.57 -20.01 14.42
C ALA A 26 19.04 -20.42 14.56
N SER A 27 19.95 -19.65 14.00
CA SER A 27 21.38 -20.02 13.92
C SER A 27 22.22 -19.40 15.05
N GLY A 28 21.76 -18.33 15.68
CA GLY A 28 22.55 -17.50 16.59
C GLY A 28 23.73 -16.79 15.91
N ALA A 29 23.92 -16.99 14.60
CA ALA A 29 25.02 -16.40 13.84
C ALA A 29 24.83 -14.90 13.67
N SER A 30 25.93 -14.16 13.73
CA SER A 30 25.95 -12.72 13.48
C SER A 30 25.53 -12.40 12.04
N ILE A 31 24.68 -11.37 11.86
CA ILE A 31 24.23 -10.93 10.55
C ILE A 31 24.93 -9.63 10.16
N SER A 32 25.86 -9.73 9.21
CA SER A 32 26.56 -8.59 8.61
C SER A 32 25.73 -7.94 7.51
N GLY A 33 25.85 -6.62 7.34
CA GLY A 33 25.21 -5.86 6.27
C GLY A 33 23.68 -5.74 6.43
N ALA A 34 23.14 -5.93 7.64
CA ALA A 34 21.75 -5.57 7.93
C ALA A 34 21.62 -4.05 8.09
N THR A 35 20.57 -3.48 7.56
CA THR A 35 20.24 -2.06 7.74
C THR A 35 19.44 -1.89 9.02
N VAL A 36 19.94 -1.05 9.91
CA VAL A 36 19.30 -0.64 11.16
C VAL A 36 18.92 0.82 11.05
N SER A 37 17.65 1.17 11.23
CA SER A 37 17.15 2.53 11.05
C SER A 37 16.13 2.91 12.10
N LEU A 38 16.01 4.20 12.40
CA LEU A 38 14.95 4.77 13.19
C LEU A 38 13.81 5.25 12.29
N ARG A 39 12.59 4.90 12.66
CA ARG A 39 11.39 5.19 11.84
C ARG A 39 11.12 6.69 11.70
N ASN A 40 11.27 7.44 12.79
CA ASN A 40 10.92 8.86 12.85
C ASN A 40 12.12 9.79 12.60
N LEU A 41 13.32 9.24 12.57
CA LEU A 41 14.56 9.98 12.33
C LEU A 41 15.25 9.41 11.08
N SER A 42 15.86 10.29 10.27
CA SER A 42 16.65 9.89 9.11
C SER A 42 18.04 9.35 9.52
N LEU A 43 18.08 8.51 10.57
CA LEU A 43 19.30 7.86 11.05
C LEU A 43 19.27 6.39 10.69
N SER A 44 20.34 5.93 10.07
CA SER A 44 20.54 4.52 9.75
C SER A 44 21.99 4.12 9.87
N ALA A 45 22.24 2.85 10.15
CA ALA A 45 23.55 2.22 10.16
C ALA A 45 23.46 0.85 9.52
N THR A 46 24.59 0.32 9.10
CA THR A 46 24.71 -1.05 8.58
C THR A 46 25.52 -1.87 9.58
N THR A 47 25.10 -3.11 9.85
CA THR A 47 25.84 -3.99 10.75
C THR A 47 27.19 -4.41 10.16
N ASP A 48 28.19 -4.45 11.01
CA ASP A 48 29.55 -4.93 10.67
C ASP A 48 29.63 -6.46 10.55
N ALA A 49 30.82 -7.00 10.35
CA ALA A 49 31.07 -8.44 10.23
C ALA A 49 30.70 -9.25 11.48
N SER A 50 30.66 -8.61 12.66
CA SER A 50 30.24 -9.22 13.92
C SER A 50 28.74 -9.06 14.20
N GLY A 51 28.00 -8.46 13.26
CA GLY A 51 26.59 -8.10 13.42
C GLY A 51 26.38 -6.85 14.27
N GLY A 52 27.43 -6.15 14.66
CA GLY A 52 27.39 -4.95 15.50
C GLY A 52 26.87 -3.74 14.74
N PHE A 53 26.10 -2.86 15.41
CA PHE A 53 25.69 -1.58 14.89
C PHE A 53 25.76 -0.47 15.94
N SER A 54 25.91 0.77 15.48
CA SER A 54 25.80 1.98 16.31
C SER A 54 25.09 3.07 15.52
N LEU A 55 24.03 3.61 16.10
CA LEU A 55 23.29 4.78 15.61
C LEU A 55 23.57 5.94 16.57
N THR A 56 24.29 6.96 16.08
CA THR A 56 24.58 8.16 16.84
C THR A 56 24.11 9.39 16.07
N GLY A 57 23.56 10.37 16.77
CA GLY A 57 23.06 11.59 16.16
C GLY A 57 22.33 12.46 17.17
N THR A 58 21.72 13.51 16.68
CA THR A 58 20.84 14.34 17.49
C THR A 58 19.45 14.32 16.86
N THR A 59 18.41 14.36 17.68
CA THR A 59 17.08 14.61 17.16
C THR A 59 17.10 16.00 16.53
N GLY A 60 17.20 16.05 15.19
CA GLY A 60 16.97 17.29 14.48
C GLY A 60 15.56 17.79 14.81
N VAL A 61 15.31 19.09 14.69
CA VAL A 61 13.95 19.62 14.65
C VAL A 61 13.19 18.77 13.64
N ILE A 62 12.21 17.96 14.10
CA ILE A 62 11.44 17.08 13.27
C ILE A 62 10.79 17.96 12.19
N ARG A 63 11.37 17.97 11.00
CA ARG A 63 10.63 18.40 9.83
C ARG A 63 9.59 17.30 9.65
N SER A 64 8.38 17.55 10.14
CA SER A 64 7.21 16.76 9.82
C SER A 64 7.34 16.37 8.34
N SER A 65 7.45 15.07 8.08
CA SER A 65 7.30 14.55 6.73
C SER A 65 6.11 15.25 6.09
N THR A 66 6.13 15.47 4.80
CA THR A 66 5.12 16.12 3.98
C THR A 66 3.75 15.41 4.01
N ALA A 67 3.26 15.07 5.18
CA ALA A 67 1.86 14.79 5.37
C ALA A 67 1.12 16.09 5.04
N LYS A 68 0.31 16.05 3.99
CA LYS A 68 -0.58 17.15 3.61
C LYS A 68 -1.28 17.63 4.88
N ALA A 69 -1.05 18.90 5.24
CA ALA A 69 -1.67 19.46 6.44
C ALA A 69 -3.18 19.21 6.37
N PRO A 70 -3.82 18.73 7.44
CA PRO A 70 -5.26 18.55 7.44
C PRO A 70 -5.91 19.88 7.04
N THR A 71 -6.80 19.82 6.07
CA THR A 71 -7.55 20.97 5.58
C THR A 71 -8.85 21.04 6.36
N ASN A 72 -9.02 22.09 7.15
CA ASN A 72 -10.20 22.31 7.99
C ASN A 72 -10.51 21.17 8.96
N PRO A 73 -9.65 20.88 9.92
CA PRO A 73 -9.98 19.86 10.90
C PRO A 73 -11.21 20.31 11.71
N GLU A 74 -12.25 19.51 11.72
CA GLU A 74 -13.39 19.69 12.64
C GLU A 74 -12.91 19.60 14.09
N SER A 75 -11.86 18.78 14.33
CA SER A 75 -11.15 18.67 15.59
C SER A 75 -9.70 18.23 15.40
N ILE A 76 -8.83 18.63 16.32
CA ILE A 76 -7.44 18.19 16.38
C ILE A 76 -7.32 17.23 17.57
N ARG A 77 -7.04 15.95 17.29
CA ARG A 77 -6.93 14.91 18.30
C ARG A 77 -5.54 14.83 18.90
N PHE A 78 -5.46 14.61 20.22
CA PHE A 78 -4.21 14.34 20.91
C PHE A 78 -4.42 13.38 22.07
N TRP A 79 -3.31 12.76 22.51
CA TRP A 79 -3.29 11.88 23.66
C TRP A 79 -2.53 12.55 24.79
N GLN A 80 -3.08 12.52 26.02
CA GLN A 80 -2.41 12.94 27.24
C GLN A 80 -1.93 11.70 28.00
N ASP A 81 -0.60 11.57 28.15
CA ASP A 81 0.02 10.35 28.69
C ASP A 81 -0.17 10.18 30.20
N ALA A 82 -0.29 11.27 30.94
CA ALA A 82 -0.53 11.27 32.36
C ALA A 82 -1.39 12.48 32.75
N GLU A 83 -2.10 12.39 33.87
CA GLU A 83 -2.79 13.54 34.40
C GLU A 83 -1.79 14.66 34.74
N GLY A 84 -2.06 15.87 34.27
CA GLY A 84 -1.17 16.99 34.49
C GLY A 84 -1.58 18.27 33.76
N PRO A 85 -0.89 19.39 34.07
CA PRO A 85 -1.17 20.66 33.42
C PRO A 85 -0.81 20.60 31.91
N VAL A 86 -1.74 21.08 31.09
CA VAL A 86 -1.58 21.20 29.66
C VAL A 86 -1.98 22.59 29.22
N LEU A 87 -1.14 23.23 28.40
CA LEU A 87 -1.42 24.50 27.75
C LEU A 87 -1.53 24.27 26.25
N ILE A 88 -2.71 24.59 25.68
CA ILE A 88 -2.97 24.43 24.24
C ILE A 88 -3.19 25.80 23.63
N ARG A 89 -2.36 26.14 22.64
CA ARG A 89 -2.37 27.45 21.97
C ARG A 89 -2.42 27.30 20.46
N ILE A 90 -3.02 28.27 19.80
CA ILE A 90 -3.02 28.37 18.34
C ILE A 90 -2.27 29.61 17.92
N HIS A 91 -1.35 29.46 16.98
CA HIS A 91 -0.54 30.52 16.38
C HIS A 91 -0.74 30.55 14.87
N ASP A 92 -0.58 31.70 14.28
CA ASP A 92 -0.51 31.84 12.81
C ASP A 92 0.93 31.60 12.29
N LEU A 93 1.11 31.75 10.97
CA LEU A 93 2.39 31.54 10.31
C LEU A 93 3.48 32.54 10.78
N SER A 94 3.09 33.72 11.28
CA SER A 94 4.03 34.71 11.81
C SER A 94 4.45 34.42 13.26
N GLY A 95 3.89 33.37 13.88
CA GLY A 95 4.11 33.05 15.28
C GLY A 95 3.21 33.83 16.25
N THR A 96 2.29 34.66 15.74
CA THR A 96 1.37 35.40 16.58
C THR A 96 0.34 34.46 17.19
N GLN A 97 0.19 34.48 18.51
CA GLN A 97 -0.83 33.68 19.21
C GLN A 97 -2.23 34.21 18.88
N ARG A 98 -3.06 33.34 18.33
CA ARG A 98 -4.44 33.63 17.93
C ARG A 98 -5.47 33.19 18.95
N ALA A 99 -5.17 32.12 19.68
CA ALA A 99 -6.05 31.62 20.74
C ALA A 99 -5.27 30.85 21.81
N VAL A 100 -5.80 30.84 23.04
CA VAL A 100 -5.52 29.84 24.05
C VAL A 100 -6.75 28.94 24.12
N VAL A 101 -6.59 27.70 23.75
CA VAL A 101 -7.70 26.73 23.69
C VAL A 101 -7.93 26.10 25.06
N HIS A 102 -6.84 25.81 25.77
CA HIS A 102 -6.88 25.22 27.09
C HIS A 102 -5.69 25.67 27.93
N SER A 103 -5.93 25.88 29.21
CA SER A 103 -4.90 26.11 30.23
C SER A 103 -5.39 25.51 31.53
N GLY A 104 -4.96 24.29 31.84
CA GLY A 104 -5.42 23.59 33.07
C GLY A 104 -4.94 22.15 33.10
N VAL A 105 -5.43 21.39 34.05
CA VAL A 105 -5.11 19.98 34.21
C VAL A 105 -6.05 19.15 33.35
N LEU A 106 -5.46 18.23 32.59
CA LEU A 106 -6.19 17.19 31.83
C LEU A 106 -5.86 15.82 32.42
N SER A 107 -6.85 14.97 32.53
CA SER A 107 -6.65 13.56 32.88
C SER A 107 -5.96 12.82 31.71
N ARG A 108 -5.34 11.68 32.04
CA ARG A 108 -4.81 10.77 31.03
C ARG A 108 -5.93 10.31 30.11
N GLY A 109 -5.69 10.33 28.79
CA GLY A 109 -6.67 9.85 27.81
C GLY A 109 -6.59 10.56 26.46
N ALA A 110 -7.52 10.20 25.59
CA ALA A 110 -7.70 10.81 24.29
C ALA A 110 -8.55 12.10 24.44
N TRP A 111 -8.09 13.14 23.77
CA TRP A 111 -8.74 14.44 23.78
C TRP A 111 -8.84 15.00 22.37
N SER A 112 -9.86 15.78 22.12
CA SER A 112 -10.01 16.52 20.88
C SER A 112 -10.16 18.02 21.14
N VAL A 113 -9.49 18.82 20.32
CA VAL A 113 -9.55 20.28 20.33
C VAL A 113 -10.34 20.72 19.11
N VAL A 114 -11.41 21.47 19.31
CA VAL A 114 -12.13 22.18 18.27
C VAL A 114 -11.49 23.56 18.10
N PRO A 115 -10.84 23.88 16.96
CA PRO A 115 -10.27 25.19 16.75
C PRO A 115 -11.35 26.28 16.75
N PRO A 116 -11.07 27.49 17.29
CA PRO A 116 -11.98 28.62 17.19
C PRO A 116 -12.09 29.10 15.74
N VAL A 117 -12.96 30.04 15.48
CA VAL A 117 -13.02 30.73 14.16
C VAL A 117 -11.70 31.45 13.90
N LEU A 118 -11.01 31.03 12.86
CA LEU A 118 -9.69 31.55 12.47
C LEU A 118 -9.76 32.13 11.06
N SER A 119 -8.93 33.13 10.80
CA SER A 119 -8.78 33.64 9.43
C SER A 119 -8.18 32.58 8.50
N PRO A 120 -8.52 32.60 7.19
CA PRO A 120 -7.89 31.71 6.22
C PRO A 120 -6.38 31.80 6.26
N GLY A 121 -5.70 30.64 6.25
CA GLY A 121 -4.24 30.59 6.32
C GLY A 121 -3.73 29.34 7.05
N VAL A 122 -2.41 29.27 7.17
CA VAL A 122 -1.72 28.20 7.91
C VAL A 122 -1.66 28.56 9.39
N HIS A 123 -2.07 27.64 10.23
CA HIS A 123 -2.05 27.76 11.69
C HIS A 123 -1.32 26.58 12.33
N PHE A 124 -0.85 26.79 13.56
CA PHE A 124 -0.16 25.80 14.38
C PHE A 124 -0.88 25.69 15.71
N CYS A 125 -1.26 24.48 16.09
CA CYS A 125 -1.75 24.16 17.42
C CYS A 125 -0.62 23.54 18.24
N THR A 126 -0.23 24.17 19.33
CA THR A 126 0.81 23.68 20.25
C THR A 126 0.18 23.11 21.50
N PHE A 127 0.71 21.98 21.92
CA PHE A 127 0.34 21.27 23.14
C PHE A 127 1.58 21.23 24.04
N ASP A 128 1.55 21.97 25.12
CA ASP A 128 2.66 22.10 26.06
C ASP A 128 2.28 21.45 27.39
N SER A 129 3.03 20.45 27.82
CA SER A 129 2.97 19.85 29.15
C SER A 129 4.37 19.84 29.79
N PRO A 130 4.54 19.59 31.10
CA PRO A 130 5.84 19.53 31.70
C PRO A 130 6.80 18.49 31.09
N THR A 131 6.27 17.46 30.46
CA THR A 131 7.03 16.32 29.91
C THR A 131 7.02 16.24 28.39
N SER A 132 6.18 17.04 27.70
CA SER A 132 6.08 16.96 26.25
C SER A 132 5.68 18.28 25.62
N HIS A 133 6.21 18.51 24.42
CA HIS A 133 5.81 19.60 23.52
C HIS A 133 5.45 19.01 22.16
N ARG A 134 4.27 19.33 21.67
CA ARG A 134 3.80 18.88 20.36
C ARG A 134 3.19 20.02 19.58
N THR A 135 3.45 20.07 18.26
CA THR A 135 2.86 21.05 17.36
C THR A 135 2.18 20.35 16.20
N VAL A 136 0.95 20.74 15.91
CA VAL A 136 0.17 20.27 14.76
C VAL A 136 -0.08 21.44 13.84
N ARG A 137 0.36 21.34 12.58
CA ARG A 137 0.07 22.32 11.53
C ARG A 137 -1.25 21.99 10.85
N PHE A 138 -2.11 22.99 10.61
CA PHE A 138 -3.36 22.84 9.87
C PHE A 138 -3.64 24.05 8.99
N LEU A 139 -4.50 23.90 7.99
CA LEU A 139 -4.89 24.92 7.03
C LEU A 139 -6.36 25.27 7.21
N VAL A 140 -6.66 26.57 7.37
CA VAL A 140 -8.01 27.11 7.32
C VAL A 140 -8.25 27.71 5.94
N THR A 141 -9.29 27.25 5.24
CA THR A 141 -9.68 27.79 3.92
C THR A 141 -10.78 28.85 4.06
N ALA A 142 -10.91 29.73 3.09
CA ALA A 142 -11.98 30.76 3.10
C ALA A 142 -13.40 30.15 3.20
N LYS A 143 -13.58 28.95 2.65
CA LYS A 143 -14.86 28.23 2.68
C LYS A 143 -15.21 27.70 4.07
N SER A 144 -14.21 27.34 4.86
CA SER A 144 -14.42 26.85 6.24
C SER A 144 -14.51 27.96 7.27
N ALA A 145 -13.84 29.09 7.05
CA ALA A 145 -14.04 30.28 7.88
C ALA A 145 -15.49 30.74 7.84
N ALA A 146 -16.16 30.63 6.67
CA ALA A 146 -17.58 30.94 6.54
C ALA A 146 -18.50 29.90 7.21
N ALA A 147 -18.13 28.62 7.21
CA ALA A 147 -18.89 27.54 7.86
C ALA A 147 -18.74 27.55 9.39
N GLN A 148 -17.60 27.98 9.92
CA GLN A 148 -17.35 28.10 11.36
C GLN A 148 -18.17 29.22 12.03
N SER A 149 -18.64 30.22 11.26
CA SER A 149 -19.48 31.30 11.80
C SER A 149 -20.88 30.84 12.26
N SER A 150 -21.30 29.63 11.94
CA SER A 150 -22.58 29.05 12.33
C SER A 150 -22.54 28.19 13.59
N PHE A 151 -21.36 27.89 14.15
CA PHE A 151 -21.20 27.14 15.38
C PHE A 151 -20.88 28.10 16.55
N ALA A 152 -21.60 27.93 17.67
CA ALA A 152 -21.48 28.78 18.84
C ALA A 152 -20.03 28.94 19.30
N SER A 153 -19.66 30.16 19.64
CA SER A 153 -18.37 30.62 20.10
C SER A 153 -17.95 29.98 21.43
N GLY A 154 -17.47 28.74 21.38
CA GLY A 154 -16.93 28.05 22.55
C GLY A 154 -15.69 27.28 22.15
N LEU A 155 -14.54 27.68 22.70
CA LEU A 155 -13.34 26.85 22.75
C LEU A 155 -13.70 25.56 23.49
N GLU A 156 -13.77 24.43 22.77
CA GLU A 156 -14.24 23.19 23.36
C GLU A 156 -13.14 22.14 23.29
N ILE A 157 -12.76 21.68 24.49
CA ILE A 157 -11.95 20.49 24.63
C ILE A 157 -12.84 19.36 25.16
N ARG A 158 -12.87 18.25 24.46
CA ARG A 158 -13.75 17.11 24.78
C ARG A 158 -12.93 15.87 25.07
N PRO A 159 -13.23 15.14 26.15
CA PRO A 159 -12.73 13.78 26.28
C PRO A 159 -13.36 12.93 25.17
N GLU A 160 -12.54 12.13 24.48
CA GLU A 160 -13.08 11.11 23.59
C GLU A 160 -13.45 9.88 24.41
N LEU A 161 -14.72 9.48 24.38
CA LEU A 161 -15.16 8.23 24.97
C LEU A 161 -14.43 7.07 24.28
N GLU A 162 -13.58 6.40 25.02
CA GLU A 162 -12.88 5.21 24.53
C GLU A 162 -13.89 4.14 24.10
N ALA A 163 -13.77 3.69 22.86
CA ALA A 163 -14.12 2.32 22.55
C ALA A 163 -13.12 1.45 23.33
N THR A 164 -13.60 0.76 24.35
CA THR A 164 -12.84 -0.11 25.24
C THR A 164 -12.11 -1.19 24.43
N ALA A 165 -10.86 -0.94 24.10
CA ALA A 165 -9.91 -1.96 23.67
C ALA A 165 -8.81 -2.01 24.71
N LEU A 166 -8.77 -3.13 25.43
CA LEU A 166 -7.70 -3.51 26.33
C LEU A 166 -6.32 -3.22 25.72
N ARG A 167 -5.68 -2.14 26.14
CA ARG A 167 -4.25 -1.95 25.95
C ARG A 167 -3.55 -2.23 27.28
N ALA A 168 -2.81 -3.35 27.30
CA ALA A 168 -1.74 -3.52 28.27
C ALA A 168 -0.84 -2.28 28.21
N SER A 169 -0.40 -1.77 29.39
CA SER A 169 0.44 -0.58 29.50
C SER A 169 1.73 -0.78 28.70
N ALA A 170 1.77 -0.29 27.48
CA ALA A 170 3.01 -0.14 26.75
C ALA A 170 3.68 1.15 27.23
N ALA A 171 4.94 1.07 27.64
CA ALA A 171 5.79 2.23 27.85
C ALA A 171 5.69 3.13 26.62
N SER A 172 5.63 4.46 26.79
CA SER A 172 5.49 5.40 25.68
C SER A 172 6.63 5.16 24.67
N THR A 173 6.29 4.76 23.46
CA THR A 173 7.25 4.52 22.40
C THR A 173 7.63 5.86 21.78
N VAL A 174 8.89 6.28 21.93
CA VAL A 174 9.40 7.53 21.33
C VAL A 174 9.75 7.32 19.85
N ASP A 175 10.18 6.10 19.47
CA ASP A 175 10.50 5.71 18.10
C ASP A 175 10.46 4.17 17.97
N THR A 176 10.60 3.71 16.74
CA THR A 176 10.74 2.29 16.41
C THR A 176 12.05 2.06 15.68
N LEU A 177 12.89 1.18 16.25
CA LEU A 177 14.06 0.68 15.56
C LEU A 177 13.63 -0.41 14.58
N VAL A 178 13.96 -0.23 13.32
CA VAL A 178 13.63 -1.16 12.24
C VAL A 178 14.92 -1.77 11.72
N VAL A 179 14.99 -3.10 11.71
CA VAL A 179 16.14 -3.84 11.19
C VAL A 179 15.69 -4.69 10.01
N THR A 180 16.38 -4.50 8.89
CA THR A 180 16.11 -5.22 7.65
C THR A 180 17.36 -5.86 7.10
N LYS A 181 17.21 -7.05 6.53
CA LYS A 181 18.27 -7.76 5.79
C LYS A 181 17.61 -8.67 4.77
N THR A 182 18.15 -8.69 3.56
CA THR A 182 17.71 -9.64 2.52
C THR A 182 17.80 -11.07 3.03
N GLY A 183 16.73 -11.84 2.87
CA GLY A 183 16.63 -13.22 3.38
C GLY A 183 16.10 -13.35 4.81
N TYR A 184 15.78 -12.24 5.48
CA TYR A 184 15.25 -12.24 6.83
C TYR A 184 13.96 -11.42 6.93
N ARG A 185 13.10 -11.78 7.87
CA ARG A 185 11.94 -10.96 8.25
C ARG A 185 12.41 -9.69 8.94
N ALA A 186 11.82 -8.55 8.59
CA ALA A 186 12.13 -7.29 9.26
C ALA A 186 11.77 -7.37 10.74
N SER A 187 12.71 -7.03 11.62
CA SER A 187 12.47 -6.91 13.05
C SER A 187 12.20 -5.47 13.45
N ARG A 188 11.33 -5.30 14.44
CA ARG A 188 10.95 -3.98 14.96
C ARG A 188 10.99 -4.00 16.47
N LEU A 189 11.67 -3.00 17.02
CA LEU A 189 11.77 -2.80 18.46
C LEU A 189 11.25 -1.41 18.80
N ALA A 190 10.19 -1.36 19.61
CA ALA A 190 9.70 -0.10 20.16
C ALA A 190 10.72 0.46 21.16
N LEU A 191 11.10 1.71 21.00
CA LEU A 191 12.04 2.40 21.87
C LEU A 191 11.30 3.35 22.80
N ALA A 192 11.55 3.23 24.09
CA ALA A 192 11.05 4.17 25.11
C ALA A 192 11.91 5.44 25.22
N ASP A 193 13.16 5.38 24.74
CA ASP A 193 14.10 6.51 24.68
C ASP A 193 15.14 6.29 23.56
N TYR A 194 15.94 7.32 23.30
CA TYR A 194 17.01 7.30 22.29
C TYR A 194 18.39 6.93 22.84
N GLN A 195 18.47 6.48 24.11
CA GLN A 195 19.70 6.07 24.78
C GLN A 195 19.61 4.59 25.12
N LYS A 196 20.04 3.73 24.20
CA LYS A 196 20.01 2.28 24.36
C LYS A 196 21.30 1.63 23.89
N SER A 197 21.90 0.82 24.73
CA SER A 197 23.09 0.03 24.37
C SER A 197 22.86 -1.45 24.63
N GLY A 198 23.67 -2.29 23.98
CA GLY A 198 23.65 -3.73 24.18
C GLY A 198 22.36 -4.40 23.68
N LEU A 199 21.66 -3.82 22.71
CA LEU A 199 20.49 -4.45 22.12
C LEU A 199 20.90 -5.72 21.37
N GLU A 200 20.20 -6.81 21.62
CA GLU A 200 20.29 -8.01 20.80
C GLU A 200 19.02 -8.12 19.96
N ILE A 201 19.16 -8.08 18.65
CA ILE A 201 18.05 -8.14 17.71
C ILE A 201 18.14 -9.44 16.95
N LEU A 202 17.13 -10.27 17.09
CA LEU A 202 17.03 -11.53 16.39
C LEU A 202 16.21 -11.31 15.11
N LEU A 203 16.81 -11.66 13.98
CA LEU A 203 16.10 -11.72 12.70
C LEU A 203 15.72 -13.17 12.43
N GLU A 204 14.43 -13.38 12.19
CA GLU A 204 13.94 -14.66 11.70
C GLU A 204 14.30 -14.80 10.23
N ASP A 205 14.88 -15.95 9.85
CA ASP A 205 14.99 -16.30 8.45
C ASP A 205 13.58 -16.25 7.84
N SER A 206 13.44 -15.58 6.73
CA SER A 206 12.13 -15.43 6.10
C SER A 206 11.52 -16.76 5.65
N GLY A 207 12.32 -17.85 5.69
CA GLY A 207 11.91 -19.20 5.23
C GLY A 207 11.57 -19.23 3.74
N ALA A 208 11.42 -18.06 3.15
CA ALA A 208 11.32 -17.83 1.73
C ALA A 208 12.67 -17.20 1.33
N GLY A 209 13.46 -17.89 0.62
CA GLY A 209 14.57 -17.27 -0.08
C GLY A 209 14.02 -16.04 -0.80
N ASN A 210 14.54 -14.89 -0.40
CA ASN A 210 14.39 -13.60 -1.07
C ASN A 210 12.98 -12.98 -1.10
N LEU A 211 12.88 -11.76 -0.60
CA LEU A 211 11.95 -10.72 -1.07
C LEU A 211 11.99 -10.54 -2.62
N GLU A 212 12.83 -11.28 -3.29
CA GLU A 212 13.03 -11.32 -4.75
C GLU A 212 12.18 -12.37 -5.44
N SER A 213 11.32 -13.09 -4.72
CA SER A 213 10.40 -13.98 -5.40
C SER A 213 9.33 -13.15 -6.08
N SER A 214 9.44 -13.06 -7.40
CA SER A 214 8.44 -12.47 -8.26
C SER A 214 7.06 -13.01 -7.93
N THR A 215 6.10 -12.13 -7.78
CA THR A 215 4.69 -12.51 -7.72
C THR A 215 4.14 -12.76 -9.13
N ILE A 216 4.93 -12.40 -10.14
CA ILE A 216 4.55 -12.47 -11.54
C ILE A 216 5.47 -13.49 -12.21
N VAL A 217 4.92 -14.68 -12.37
CA VAL A 217 5.52 -15.69 -13.21
C VAL A 217 4.67 -15.74 -14.47
N PRO A 218 5.23 -15.46 -15.65
CA PRO A 218 4.49 -15.64 -16.89
C PRO A 218 3.96 -17.06 -16.95
N ASP A 219 2.66 -17.20 -17.15
CA ASP A 219 2.01 -18.50 -17.27
C ASP A 219 2.58 -19.23 -18.51
N PRO A 220 3.13 -20.45 -18.37
CA PRO A 220 3.67 -21.20 -19.49
C PRO A 220 2.65 -21.45 -20.61
N SER A 221 1.35 -21.40 -20.32
CA SER A 221 0.28 -21.51 -21.30
C SER A 221 0.10 -20.25 -22.16
N TRP A 222 0.74 -19.14 -21.82
CA TRP A 222 0.66 -17.93 -22.63
C TRP A 222 1.41 -18.11 -23.94
N PRO A 223 0.81 -17.74 -25.10
CA PRO A 223 1.44 -17.96 -26.40
C PRO A 223 2.78 -17.23 -26.57
N CYS A 224 2.99 -16.14 -25.84
CA CYS A 224 4.21 -15.33 -25.86
C CYS A 224 5.12 -15.57 -24.64
N TYR A 225 4.89 -16.61 -23.88
CA TYR A 225 5.75 -16.94 -22.73
C TYR A 225 7.21 -17.19 -23.19
N MET A 226 8.14 -16.57 -22.48
CA MET A 226 9.58 -16.64 -22.75
C MET A 226 10.32 -16.92 -21.46
N ALA A 227 10.82 -18.15 -21.27
CA ALA A 227 11.56 -18.56 -20.06
C ALA A 227 12.83 -17.71 -19.83
N ALA A 228 13.48 -17.25 -20.89
CA ALA A 228 14.70 -16.44 -20.79
C ALA A 228 14.45 -14.94 -20.59
N GLY A 229 13.19 -14.48 -20.63
CA GLY A 229 12.83 -13.08 -20.44
C GLY A 229 11.89 -12.54 -21.50
N ILE A 230 11.62 -11.25 -21.47
CA ILE A 230 10.73 -10.57 -22.40
C ILE A 230 11.54 -9.95 -23.53
N PRO A 231 11.28 -10.32 -24.80
CA PRO A 231 12.02 -9.78 -25.94
C PRO A 231 11.72 -8.29 -26.15
N PRO A 232 12.61 -7.55 -26.86
CA PRO A 232 12.29 -6.21 -27.31
C PRO A 232 11.05 -6.23 -28.23
N PRO A 233 9.97 -5.49 -27.90
CA PRO A 233 8.75 -5.49 -28.72
C PRO A 233 8.98 -5.04 -30.16
N SER A 234 9.92 -4.11 -30.37
CA SER A 234 10.28 -3.59 -31.71
C SER A 234 10.83 -4.63 -32.69
N LEU A 235 11.12 -5.86 -32.27
CA LEU A 235 11.42 -6.97 -33.15
C LEU A 235 10.19 -7.51 -33.89
N GLY A 236 8.99 -7.20 -33.41
CA GLY A 236 7.72 -7.56 -34.00
C GLY A 236 7.18 -6.50 -34.95
N THR A 237 5.98 -6.75 -35.43
CA THR A 237 5.21 -5.79 -36.24
C THR A 237 4.22 -5.08 -35.34
N ALA A 238 4.18 -3.74 -35.37
CA ALA A 238 3.20 -2.96 -34.62
C ALA A 238 1.77 -3.32 -35.06
N VAL A 239 0.88 -3.54 -34.11
CA VAL A 239 -0.51 -3.98 -34.41
C VAL A 239 -1.56 -3.02 -33.85
N PHE A 240 -1.38 -2.51 -32.63
CA PHE A 240 -2.29 -1.54 -32.02
C PHE A 240 -1.62 -0.87 -30.83
N SER A 241 -2.20 0.22 -30.38
CA SER A 241 -1.83 0.89 -29.13
C SER A 241 -3.01 0.88 -28.17
N ILE A 242 -2.72 0.76 -26.88
CA ILE A 242 -3.71 0.85 -25.81
C ILE A 242 -3.37 2.07 -24.97
N THR A 243 -4.34 2.93 -24.71
CA THR A 243 -4.23 4.01 -23.75
C THR A 243 -5.19 3.76 -22.59
N LEU A 244 -4.64 3.55 -21.39
CA LEU A 244 -5.39 3.32 -20.17
C LEU A 244 -5.49 4.63 -19.38
N GLN A 245 -6.66 4.91 -18.82
CA GLN A 245 -6.90 6.01 -17.92
C GLN A 245 -6.69 5.55 -16.48
N ILE A 246 -5.79 6.19 -15.76
CA ILE A 246 -5.50 5.92 -14.35
C ILE A 246 -6.47 6.73 -13.48
N GLY A 247 -7.19 6.05 -12.57
CA GLY A 247 -8.02 6.68 -11.55
C GLY A 247 -7.18 7.11 -10.35
N GLY A 248 -6.80 6.15 -9.52
CA GLY A 248 -5.93 6.33 -8.36
C GLY A 248 -4.56 5.69 -8.54
N ILE A 249 -3.60 6.17 -7.81
CA ILE A 249 -2.29 5.54 -7.62
C ILE A 249 -2.14 5.31 -6.12
N HIS A 250 -2.06 4.05 -5.72
CA HIS A 250 -2.03 3.64 -4.33
C HIS A 250 -0.64 3.09 -3.99
N ASP A 251 0.12 3.84 -3.19
CA ASP A 251 1.45 3.40 -2.72
C ASP A 251 1.29 2.61 -1.42
N VAL A 252 1.35 1.29 -1.52
CA VAL A 252 1.30 0.37 -0.37
C VAL A 252 2.61 0.43 0.44
N GLY A 253 3.68 0.92 -0.16
CA GLY A 253 4.99 0.98 0.45
C GLY A 253 5.75 -0.34 0.35
N LEU A 254 6.66 -0.59 1.30
CA LEU A 254 7.42 -1.84 1.36
C LEU A 254 6.53 -2.96 1.91
N THR A 255 6.29 -3.96 1.08
CA THR A 255 5.51 -5.15 1.43
C THR A 255 6.44 -6.37 1.60
N LYS A 256 5.86 -7.53 1.94
CA LYS A 256 6.61 -8.79 2.03
C LYS A 256 7.29 -9.23 0.72
N PHE A 257 6.85 -8.69 -0.43
CA PHE A 257 7.38 -9.04 -1.74
C PHE A 257 8.34 -7.99 -2.31
N GLY A 258 8.23 -6.73 -1.86
CA GLY A 258 9.00 -5.60 -2.34
C GLY A 258 8.20 -4.30 -2.21
N LYS A 259 8.66 -3.23 -2.83
CA LYS A 259 7.91 -1.97 -2.82
C LYS A 259 6.77 -2.02 -3.83
N ARG A 260 5.54 -1.94 -3.34
CA ARG A 260 4.32 -2.15 -4.12
C ARG A 260 3.56 -0.85 -4.38
N ARG A 261 3.11 -0.67 -5.62
CA ARG A 261 2.10 0.31 -6.02
C ARG A 261 1.02 -0.35 -6.85
N GLN A 262 -0.17 0.23 -6.80
CA GLN A 262 -1.30 -0.15 -7.64
C GLN A 262 -1.85 1.07 -8.35
N TYR A 263 -2.29 0.86 -9.58
CA TYR A 263 -2.98 1.86 -10.39
C TYR A 263 -4.38 1.32 -10.73
N ASP A 264 -5.41 2.09 -10.39
CA ASP A 264 -6.77 1.78 -10.81
C ASP A 264 -6.94 2.10 -12.28
N ILE A 265 -7.47 1.18 -13.05
CA ILE A 265 -7.80 1.41 -14.45
C ILE A 265 -9.28 1.74 -14.57
N LYS A 266 -9.57 2.98 -14.94
CA LYS A 266 -10.94 3.50 -15.03
C LYS A 266 -11.53 3.45 -16.43
N GLY A 267 -10.72 3.20 -17.43
CA GLY A 267 -11.14 3.18 -18.82
C GLY A 267 -9.99 3.37 -19.78
N GLY A 268 -10.29 3.72 -21.00
CA GLY A 268 -9.30 3.95 -22.04
C GLY A 268 -9.76 3.45 -23.40
N SER A 269 -8.81 3.33 -24.33
CA SER A 269 -9.10 2.91 -25.71
C SER A 269 -7.96 2.07 -26.28
N VAL A 270 -8.34 1.20 -27.22
CA VAL A 270 -7.43 0.49 -28.11
C VAL A 270 -7.61 1.06 -29.51
N THR A 271 -6.50 1.39 -30.16
CA THR A 271 -6.48 1.94 -31.52
C THR A 271 -5.50 1.16 -32.38
N GLY A 272 -6.00 0.61 -33.48
CA GLY A 272 -5.23 -0.10 -34.51
C GLY A 272 -6.09 -0.48 -35.69
N ASP A 273 -5.47 -0.82 -36.81
CA ASP A 273 -6.19 -1.08 -38.07
C ASP A 273 -7.11 -2.32 -38.00
N LYS A 274 -6.68 -3.33 -37.28
CA LYS A 274 -7.40 -4.61 -37.14
C LYS A 274 -8.17 -4.76 -35.84
N PHE A 275 -7.91 -3.88 -34.86
CA PHE A 275 -8.45 -4.01 -33.53
C PHE A 275 -8.66 -2.66 -32.85
N THR A 276 -9.91 -2.33 -32.61
CA THR A 276 -10.32 -1.18 -31.81
C THR A 276 -11.21 -1.66 -30.70
N ALA A 277 -11.06 -1.09 -29.50
CA ALA A 277 -11.86 -1.45 -28.35
C ALA A 277 -11.91 -0.28 -27.35
N THR A 278 -12.89 -0.30 -26.45
CA THR A 278 -12.90 0.50 -25.25
C THR A 278 -12.34 -0.32 -24.08
N VAL A 279 -11.65 0.34 -23.16
CA VAL A 279 -11.25 -0.26 -21.89
C VAL A 279 -12.36 -0.03 -20.89
N LEU A 280 -12.80 -1.10 -20.23
CA LEU A 280 -13.82 -1.05 -19.19
C LEU A 280 -13.18 -0.86 -17.81
N ALA A 281 -13.96 -0.36 -16.86
CA ALA A 281 -13.58 -0.31 -15.46
C ALA A 281 -13.44 -1.74 -14.88
N GLY A 282 -12.72 -1.85 -13.76
CA GLY A 282 -12.46 -3.13 -13.08
C GLY A 282 -11.09 -3.72 -13.40
N GLY A 283 -10.26 -3.04 -14.20
CA GLY A 283 -8.86 -3.41 -14.42
C GLY A 283 -7.94 -2.87 -13.34
N LEU A 284 -6.80 -3.53 -13.17
CA LEU A 284 -5.74 -3.17 -12.23
C LEU A 284 -4.37 -3.28 -12.88
N ASP A 285 -3.46 -2.43 -12.45
CA ASP A 285 -2.04 -2.49 -12.81
C ASP A 285 -1.21 -2.42 -11.53
N TYR A 286 -0.35 -3.41 -11.31
CA TYR A 286 0.48 -3.54 -10.13
C TYR A 286 1.95 -3.39 -10.48
N ASP A 287 2.64 -2.50 -9.80
CA ASP A 287 4.10 -2.38 -9.81
C ASP A 287 4.68 -3.02 -8.55
N LEU A 288 5.70 -3.86 -8.70
CA LEU A 288 6.51 -4.39 -7.62
C LEU A 288 7.97 -4.10 -7.86
N THR A 289 8.55 -3.15 -7.11
CA THR A 289 9.99 -2.89 -7.16
C THR A 289 10.72 -3.81 -6.21
N LEU A 290 11.61 -4.63 -6.76
CA LEU A 290 12.42 -5.61 -6.04
C LEU A 290 13.66 -4.97 -5.43
N SER A 291 14.35 -5.69 -4.54
CA SER A 291 15.56 -5.23 -3.87
C SER A 291 16.73 -4.99 -4.82
N ASN A 292 16.78 -5.72 -5.95
CA ASN A 292 17.77 -5.53 -7.02
C ASN A 292 17.49 -4.31 -7.91
N GLY A 293 16.38 -3.62 -7.64
CA GLY A 293 15.99 -2.41 -8.33
C GLY A 293 15.18 -2.61 -9.59
N SER A 294 14.93 -3.83 -10.04
CA SER A 294 13.99 -4.08 -11.13
C SER A 294 12.56 -3.88 -10.65
N THR A 295 11.67 -3.54 -11.58
CA THR A 295 10.24 -3.44 -11.32
C THR A 295 9.50 -4.49 -12.14
N GLU A 296 8.75 -5.34 -11.47
CA GLU A 296 7.83 -6.27 -12.08
C GLU A 296 6.44 -5.64 -12.17
N ILE A 297 5.71 -6.00 -13.22
CA ILE A 297 4.39 -5.46 -13.51
C ILE A 297 3.43 -6.61 -13.76
N GLU A 298 2.31 -6.60 -13.08
CA GLU A 298 1.14 -7.41 -13.39
C GLU A 298 -0.03 -6.49 -13.73
N GLN A 299 -0.68 -6.75 -14.87
CA GLN A 299 -1.77 -5.91 -15.33
C GLN A 299 -2.94 -6.78 -15.79
N ILE A 300 -4.14 -6.42 -15.37
CA ILE A 300 -5.39 -7.06 -15.78
C ILE A 300 -6.28 -5.99 -16.36
N ILE A 301 -6.70 -6.16 -17.61
CA ILE A 301 -7.47 -5.19 -18.37
C ILE A 301 -8.70 -5.88 -18.97
N ILE A 302 -9.83 -5.20 -18.92
CA ILE A 302 -11.07 -5.64 -19.52
C ILE A 302 -11.33 -4.75 -20.74
N LEU A 303 -11.43 -5.36 -21.91
CA LEU A 303 -11.67 -4.68 -23.17
C LEU A 303 -13.08 -4.99 -23.68
N LYS A 304 -13.65 -4.08 -24.47
CA LYS A 304 -14.91 -4.29 -25.20
C LYS A 304 -14.75 -3.83 -26.65
N ALA A 305 -14.72 -4.80 -27.57
CA ALA A 305 -14.62 -4.59 -29.00
C ALA A 305 -15.94 -4.99 -29.69
N ASN A 306 -16.63 -4.05 -30.35
CA ASN A 306 -17.94 -4.30 -30.97
C ASN A 306 -18.89 -5.13 -30.08
N ASN A 307 -19.06 -4.72 -28.84
CA ASN A 307 -19.84 -5.40 -27.80
C ASN A 307 -19.29 -6.76 -27.32
N THR A 308 -18.15 -7.22 -27.84
CA THR A 308 -17.49 -8.45 -27.40
C THR A 308 -16.51 -8.13 -26.27
N PRO A 309 -16.71 -8.65 -25.05
CA PRO A 309 -15.75 -8.48 -23.95
C PRO A 309 -14.55 -9.41 -24.15
N ILE A 310 -13.37 -8.91 -23.78
CA ILE A 310 -12.09 -9.60 -23.87
C ILE A 310 -11.31 -9.31 -22.60
N LEU A 311 -10.80 -10.33 -21.93
CA LEU A 311 -9.88 -10.17 -20.83
C LEU A 311 -8.45 -10.16 -21.34
N MET A 312 -7.63 -9.27 -20.81
CA MET A 312 -6.20 -9.22 -21.08
C MET A 312 -5.45 -9.28 -19.75
N ARG A 313 -4.50 -10.20 -19.64
CA ARG A 313 -3.55 -10.29 -18.51
C ARG A 313 -2.15 -10.09 -19.07
N ASN A 314 -1.40 -9.22 -18.45
CA ASN A 314 -0.07 -8.86 -18.90
C ASN A 314 0.93 -9.04 -17.77
N ALA A 315 2.12 -9.49 -18.10
CA ALA A 315 3.26 -9.51 -17.20
C ALA A 315 4.40 -8.70 -17.81
N GLY A 316 5.12 -7.98 -16.97
CA GLY A 316 6.19 -7.11 -17.46
C GLY A 316 7.36 -6.97 -16.48
N VAL A 317 8.48 -6.51 -17.02
CA VAL A 317 9.68 -6.17 -16.25
C VAL A 317 10.30 -4.89 -16.81
N GLY A 318 10.76 -4.04 -15.93
CA GLY A 318 11.46 -2.81 -16.27
C GLY A 318 12.51 -2.41 -15.22
N PRO A 319 13.31 -1.39 -15.52
CA PRO A 319 14.25 -0.82 -14.55
C PRO A 319 13.51 -0.13 -13.39
N ILE A 320 14.25 0.25 -12.35
CA ILE A 320 13.73 0.95 -11.18
C ILE A 320 12.85 2.13 -11.58
N GLY A 321 11.69 2.23 -10.95
CA GLY A 321 10.73 3.30 -11.20
C GLY A 321 10.13 3.27 -12.60
N ALA A 322 10.06 2.08 -13.19
CA ALA A 322 9.77 1.79 -14.59
C ALA A 322 8.63 2.62 -15.17
N LYS A 323 8.96 3.85 -15.60
CA LYS A 323 8.09 4.58 -16.53
C LYS A 323 7.92 3.77 -17.82
N ASN A 324 8.97 3.05 -18.23
CA ASN A 324 8.99 2.21 -19.42
C ASN A 324 9.34 0.78 -19.03
N ALA A 325 8.50 -0.16 -19.40
CA ALA A 325 8.73 -1.58 -19.16
C ALA A 325 8.39 -2.39 -20.42
N ARG A 326 8.99 -3.57 -20.54
CA ARG A 326 8.60 -4.56 -21.54
C ARG A 326 7.55 -5.47 -20.94
N MET A 327 6.54 -5.79 -21.72
CA MET A 327 5.44 -6.66 -21.30
C MET A 327 5.16 -7.75 -22.34
N VAL A 328 4.71 -8.89 -21.85
CA VAL A 328 4.02 -9.91 -22.65
C VAL A 328 2.53 -9.82 -22.35
N LEU A 329 1.72 -9.98 -23.38
CA LEU A 329 0.28 -9.85 -23.31
C LEU A 329 -0.39 -11.18 -23.62
N ASP A 330 -1.37 -11.51 -22.81
CA ASP A 330 -2.20 -12.69 -22.97
C ASP A 330 -3.68 -12.30 -22.99
N PHE A 331 -4.39 -12.75 -24.00
CA PHE A 331 -5.79 -12.42 -24.23
C PHE A 331 -6.69 -13.63 -24.05
N GLU A 332 -7.86 -13.39 -23.50
CA GLU A 332 -8.98 -14.34 -23.47
C GLU A 332 -10.17 -13.70 -24.18
N ALA A 333 -10.29 -13.94 -25.47
CA ALA A 333 -11.46 -13.60 -26.28
C ALA A 333 -12.43 -14.79 -26.34
N PRO A 334 -13.75 -14.56 -26.53
CA PRO A 334 -14.69 -15.65 -26.74
C PRO A 334 -14.29 -16.52 -27.95
N ASN A 335 -14.32 -17.84 -27.80
CA ASN A 335 -13.94 -18.78 -28.86
C ASN A 335 -14.84 -18.69 -30.11
N SER A 336 -16.04 -18.14 -29.95
CA SER A 336 -16.99 -17.91 -31.07
C SER A 336 -16.85 -16.54 -31.73
N SER A 337 -15.92 -15.68 -31.25
CA SER A 337 -15.77 -14.32 -31.78
C SER A 337 -14.75 -14.23 -32.93
N SER A 338 -14.82 -13.16 -33.71
CA SER A 338 -13.80 -12.83 -34.72
C SER A 338 -12.45 -12.42 -34.11
N TYR A 339 -12.36 -12.32 -32.76
CA TYR A 339 -11.16 -11.92 -32.02
C TYR A 339 -10.32 -13.09 -31.51
N THR A 340 -10.64 -14.34 -31.92
CA THR A 340 -9.89 -15.55 -31.50
C THR A 340 -8.40 -15.51 -31.87
N TRP A 341 -8.01 -14.72 -32.87
CA TRP A 341 -6.62 -14.51 -33.23
C TRP A 341 -5.80 -13.89 -32.10
N LEU A 342 -6.43 -13.14 -31.19
CA LEU A 342 -5.80 -12.64 -29.96
C LEU A 342 -5.43 -13.77 -29.00
N ASN A 343 -6.21 -14.85 -28.97
CA ASN A 343 -5.97 -16.00 -28.09
C ASN A 343 -4.71 -16.79 -28.48
N THR A 344 -4.31 -16.76 -29.75
CA THR A 344 -3.20 -17.54 -30.30
C THR A 344 -2.01 -16.68 -30.72
N GLY A 345 -2.19 -15.36 -30.85
CA GLY A 345 -1.12 -14.43 -31.20
C GLY A 345 -0.07 -14.35 -30.09
N LYS A 346 1.15 -13.99 -30.48
CA LYS A 346 2.26 -13.73 -29.54
C LYS A 346 2.51 -12.24 -29.53
N PHE A 347 2.21 -11.60 -28.40
CA PHE A 347 2.28 -10.15 -28.29
C PHE A 347 3.28 -9.72 -27.22
N ALA A 348 4.08 -8.71 -27.55
CA ALA A 348 4.90 -7.98 -26.62
C ALA A 348 4.58 -6.48 -26.72
N ALA A 349 4.76 -5.75 -25.63
CA ALA A 349 4.49 -4.32 -25.62
C ALA A 349 5.57 -3.53 -24.87
N ASN A 350 5.67 -2.25 -25.24
CA ASN A 350 6.30 -1.23 -24.41
C ASN A 350 5.20 -0.56 -23.58
N ARG A 351 5.35 -0.59 -22.26
CA ARG A 351 4.49 0.12 -21.31
C ARG A 351 5.14 1.44 -20.92
N ILE A 352 4.41 2.53 -21.05
CA ILE A 352 4.85 3.88 -20.75
C ILE A 352 3.83 4.49 -19.78
N VAL A 353 4.31 4.93 -18.61
CA VAL A 353 3.46 5.58 -17.59
C VAL A 353 3.68 7.08 -17.60
N ASP A 354 2.60 7.82 -17.79
CA ASP A 354 2.55 9.27 -17.58
C ASP A 354 1.67 9.58 -16.35
N THR A 355 2.31 9.86 -15.24
CA THR A 355 1.62 10.17 -13.98
C THR A 355 0.99 11.57 -13.97
N VAL A 356 1.41 12.46 -14.84
CA VAL A 356 0.86 13.82 -14.98
C VAL A 356 -0.43 13.76 -15.79
N ALA A 357 -0.38 13.12 -16.96
CA ALA A 357 -1.56 12.87 -17.79
C ALA A 357 -2.48 11.79 -17.21
N LYS A 358 -2.03 11.07 -16.18
CA LYS A 358 -2.71 9.91 -15.57
C LYS A 358 -3.08 8.85 -16.62
N THR A 359 -2.08 8.46 -17.41
CA THR A 359 -2.25 7.45 -18.44
C THR A 359 -1.15 6.40 -18.39
N ILE A 360 -1.51 5.18 -18.81
CA ILE A 360 -0.56 4.13 -19.17
C ILE A 360 -0.78 3.81 -20.64
N ARG A 361 0.26 3.91 -21.43
CA ARG A 361 0.24 3.56 -22.84
C ARG A 361 0.97 2.24 -23.06
N LEU A 362 0.38 1.35 -23.86
CA LEU A 362 1.00 0.14 -24.34
C LEU A 362 1.10 0.22 -25.87
N ASP A 363 2.32 0.19 -26.40
CA ASP A 363 2.55 0.02 -27.83
C ASP A 363 2.78 -1.46 -28.10
N VAL A 364 1.82 -2.11 -28.78
CA VAL A 364 1.73 -3.56 -28.90
C VAL A 364 2.22 -4.03 -30.26
N TYR A 365 3.05 -5.07 -30.24
CA TYR A 365 3.69 -5.67 -31.39
C TYR A 365 3.38 -7.17 -31.43
N ASP A 366 3.07 -7.67 -32.62
CA ASP A 366 2.99 -9.11 -32.90
C ASP A 366 4.41 -9.65 -33.15
N ILE A 367 4.88 -10.50 -32.24
CA ILE A 367 6.21 -11.10 -32.28
C ILE A 367 6.18 -12.56 -32.80
N SER A 368 5.04 -13.03 -33.31
CA SER A 368 4.86 -14.44 -33.74
C SER A 368 5.84 -14.87 -34.84
N LYS A 369 6.28 -13.91 -35.67
CA LYS A 369 7.22 -14.16 -36.78
C LYS A 369 8.61 -13.57 -36.54
N ALA A 370 8.84 -12.98 -35.36
CA ALA A 370 10.12 -12.36 -35.05
C ALA A 370 11.17 -13.41 -34.73
N THR A 371 12.39 -13.21 -35.26
CA THR A 371 13.56 -13.93 -34.75
C THR A 371 13.97 -13.31 -33.45
N LEU A 372 13.73 -14.02 -32.35
CA LEU A 372 13.99 -13.51 -31.02
C LEU A 372 15.45 -13.81 -30.63
N PRO A 373 16.27 -12.78 -30.33
CA PRO A 373 17.59 -12.99 -29.76
C PRO A 373 17.47 -13.50 -28.32
N THR A 374 18.58 -13.83 -27.70
CA THR A 374 18.62 -14.06 -26.25
C THR A 374 18.00 -12.86 -25.53
N ALA A 375 17.02 -13.12 -24.68
CA ALA A 375 16.33 -12.05 -23.99
C ALA A 375 17.27 -11.30 -23.06
N THR A 376 17.12 -9.98 -23.04
CA THR A 376 17.95 -9.09 -22.21
C THR A 376 17.29 -8.73 -20.87
N VAL A 377 15.99 -8.99 -20.73
CA VAL A 377 15.21 -8.72 -19.50
C VAL A 377 14.82 -10.05 -18.91
N GLN A 378 15.39 -10.37 -17.76
CA GLN A 378 15.12 -11.64 -17.09
C GLN A 378 13.78 -11.61 -16.37
N VAL A 379 12.97 -12.63 -16.55
CA VAL A 379 11.84 -12.99 -15.70
C VAL A 379 12.12 -14.33 -15.05
N LYS A 380 11.54 -14.62 -13.90
CA LYS A 380 11.72 -15.92 -13.26
C LYS A 380 11.17 -17.03 -14.12
N ASP A 381 11.91 -18.13 -14.16
CA ASP A 381 11.44 -19.38 -14.74
C ASP A 381 10.29 -19.94 -13.87
N PRO A 382 9.08 -20.11 -14.40
CA PRO A 382 7.98 -20.70 -13.65
C PRO A 382 8.27 -22.09 -13.12
N ALA A 383 9.10 -22.89 -13.81
CA ALA A 383 9.48 -24.23 -13.36
C ALA A 383 10.33 -24.22 -12.08
N GLY A 384 11.05 -23.13 -11.82
CA GLY A 384 11.84 -22.93 -10.60
C GLY A 384 11.07 -22.30 -9.44
N VAL A 385 9.80 -21.96 -9.63
CA VAL A 385 8.98 -21.28 -8.63
C VAL A 385 7.89 -22.22 -8.14
N THR A 386 8.10 -22.82 -6.98
CA THR A 386 7.04 -23.55 -6.29
C THR A 386 6.14 -22.57 -5.57
N ASN A 387 4.86 -22.60 -5.85
CA ASN A 387 3.76 -21.87 -5.20
C ASN A 387 4.11 -20.44 -4.80
N GLN A 388 3.75 -19.49 -5.64
CA GLN A 388 3.78 -18.08 -5.25
C GLN A 388 2.88 -17.90 -4.03
N THR A 389 3.37 -17.18 -3.02
CA THR A 389 2.56 -16.84 -1.85
C THR A 389 1.37 -15.94 -2.19
N TRP A 390 1.31 -15.45 -3.41
CA TRP A 390 0.23 -14.68 -4.01
C TRP A 390 -0.76 -15.54 -4.79
N ASP A 391 -0.46 -16.80 -5.04
CA ASP A 391 -1.36 -17.71 -5.75
C ASP A 391 -2.54 -18.17 -4.88
N CYS A 392 -3.60 -18.62 -5.55
CA CYS A 392 -4.70 -19.27 -4.87
C CYS A 392 -4.23 -20.58 -4.26
N VAL A 393 -4.02 -20.57 -2.96
CA VAL A 393 -3.58 -21.74 -2.22
C VAL A 393 -4.77 -22.38 -1.50
N THR A 394 -4.70 -23.69 -1.30
CA THR A 394 -5.64 -24.39 -0.44
C THR A 394 -5.07 -24.43 0.98
N LEU A 395 -5.80 -23.88 1.94
CA LEU A 395 -5.51 -24.04 3.36
C LEU A 395 -6.52 -24.99 3.98
N THR A 396 -6.03 -26.03 4.62
CA THR A 396 -6.85 -26.92 5.45
C THR A 396 -6.89 -26.38 6.88
N GLY A 397 -8.03 -26.46 7.53
CA GLY A 397 -8.22 -26.02 8.91
C GLY A 397 -9.59 -25.40 9.13
N GLY A 398 -9.93 -25.17 10.38
CA GLY A 398 -11.18 -24.52 10.78
C GLY A 398 -11.05 -23.00 10.85
N GLN A 399 -12.18 -22.31 10.76
CA GLN A 399 -12.27 -20.88 11.03
C GLN A 399 -12.04 -20.60 12.52
N GLY A 400 -11.14 -19.71 12.82
CA GLY A 400 -10.80 -19.23 14.15
C GLY A 400 -11.50 -17.93 14.51
N ALA A 401 -10.77 -17.01 15.15
CA ALA A 401 -11.29 -15.71 15.50
C ALA A 401 -11.56 -14.86 14.26
N THR A 402 -12.65 -14.10 14.29
CA THR A 402 -12.93 -13.10 13.24
C THR A 402 -11.87 -12.02 13.25
N VAL A 403 -11.33 -11.70 12.08
CA VAL A 403 -10.37 -10.62 11.88
C VAL A 403 -11.10 -9.34 11.48
N PHE A 404 -11.83 -9.39 10.37
CA PHE A 404 -12.68 -8.30 9.90
C PHE A 404 -13.75 -8.82 8.96
N THR A 405 -14.77 -8.01 8.73
CA THR A 405 -15.83 -8.27 7.76
C THR A 405 -15.86 -7.15 6.73
N GLU A 406 -16.10 -7.50 5.49
CA GLU A 406 -16.29 -6.56 4.41
C GLU A 406 -17.68 -6.68 3.79
N THR A 407 -18.19 -5.55 3.29
CA THR A 407 -19.36 -5.49 2.42
C THR A 407 -18.89 -4.89 1.10
N VAL A 408 -18.84 -5.71 0.07
CA VAL A 408 -18.34 -5.36 -1.26
C VAL A 408 -19.52 -4.96 -2.15
N THR A 409 -19.44 -3.81 -2.79
CA THR A 409 -20.41 -3.39 -3.81
C THR A 409 -19.94 -3.80 -5.20
N LEU A 410 -20.85 -4.31 -6.01
CA LEU A 410 -20.56 -4.93 -7.29
C LEU A 410 -21.31 -4.24 -8.44
N ALA A 411 -20.70 -4.20 -9.62
CA ALA A 411 -21.39 -3.87 -10.86
C ALA A 411 -21.97 -5.13 -11.52
N SER A 412 -22.70 -4.93 -12.60
CA SER A 412 -23.20 -6.03 -13.43
C SER A 412 -22.03 -6.88 -13.98
N SER A 413 -22.23 -8.19 -14.00
CA SER A 413 -21.23 -9.12 -14.51
C SER A 413 -20.97 -8.93 -16.01
N ILE A 414 -19.73 -9.17 -16.40
CA ILE A 414 -19.26 -9.16 -17.78
C ILE A 414 -18.89 -10.58 -18.15
N SER A 415 -19.74 -11.23 -18.95
CA SER A 415 -19.47 -12.60 -19.39
C SER A 415 -18.66 -12.59 -20.69
N ILE A 416 -17.45 -13.17 -20.64
CA ILE A 416 -16.68 -13.49 -21.85
C ILE A 416 -17.18 -14.80 -22.48
N GLY A 417 -17.80 -15.66 -21.67
CA GLY A 417 -18.21 -16.99 -22.09
C GLY A 417 -17.03 -17.95 -22.27
N ALA A 418 -17.16 -18.91 -23.16
CA ALA A 418 -16.13 -19.91 -23.42
C ALA A 418 -14.91 -19.28 -24.10
N SER A 419 -13.79 -19.23 -23.38
CA SER A 419 -12.48 -18.77 -23.84
C SER A 419 -11.50 -19.93 -24.01
N LYS A 420 -10.27 -19.64 -24.41
CA LYS A 420 -9.19 -20.65 -24.47
C LYS A 420 -8.89 -21.34 -23.13
N ARG A 421 -9.27 -20.72 -21.99
CA ARG A 421 -9.07 -21.29 -20.63
C ARG A 421 -10.33 -21.82 -19.99
N GLY A 422 -11.47 -21.69 -20.61
CA GLY A 422 -12.76 -22.10 -20.07
C GLY A 422 -13.77 -20.95 -20.06
N SER A 423 -14.87 -21.14 -19.36
CA SER A 423 -15.92 -20.13 -19.25
C SER A 423 -15.50 -19.04 -18.27
N ARG A 424 -15.34 -17.81 -18.76
CA ARG A 424 -14.88 -16.66 -18.00
C ARG A 424 -16.04 -15.70 -17.69
N ASN A 425 -16.17 -15.32 -16.42
CA ASN A 425 -17.07 -14.27 -15.98
C ASN A 425 -16.30 -13.25 -15.11
N ILE A 426 -16.61 -11.99 -15.22
CA ILE A 426 -15.93 -10.91 -14.49
C ILE A 426 -16.99 -10.07 -13.78
N ILE A 427 -16.83 -9.84 -12.50
CA ILE A 427 -17.74 -9.00 -11.71
C ILE A 427 -16.93 -7.82 -11.16
N PRO A 428 -17.04 -6.62 -11.77
CA PRO A 428 -16.30 -5.46 -11.30
C PRO A 428 -16.73 -5.04 -9.89
N ILE A 429 -15.74 -4.64 -9.08
CA ILE A 429 -15.93 -4.12 -7.73
C ILE A 429 -16.01 -2.60 -7.81
N THR A 430 -17.09 -2.03 -7.27
CA THR A 430 -17.36 -0.59 -7.30
C THR A 430 -17.13 0.09 -5.95
N GLY A 431 -16.69 -0.65 -4.96
CA GLY A 431 -16.37 -0.15 -3.64
C GLY A 431 -16.86 -1.05 -2.53
N GLY A 432 -17.06 -0.46 -1.37
CA GLY A 432 -17.54 -1.16 -0.18
C GLY A 432 -16.96 -0.61 1.11
N THR A 433 -17.19 -1.33 2.20
CA THR A 433 -16.71 -0.97 3.54
C THR A 433 -16.17 -2.17 4.27
N THR A 434 -15.27 -1.91 5.24
CA THR A 434 -14.74 -2.93 6.14
C THR A 434 -14.97 -2.55 7.60
N SER A 435 -15.12 -3.56 8.47
CA SER A 435 -15.32 -3.41 9.92
C SER A 435 -14.59 -4.50 10.69
N GLY A 436 -14.18 -4.24 11.93
CA GLY A 436 -13.38 -5.14 12.75
C GLY A 436 -11.96 -4.66 12.94
N LYS A 437 -10.95 -5.54 12.79
CA LYS A 437 -9.53 -5.13 12.91
C LYS A 437 -9.04 -4.24 11.75
N VAL A 438 -9.77 -4.22 10.64
CA VAL A 438 -9.56 -3.30 9.51
C VAL A 438 -10.83 -2.50 9.32
N VAL A 439 -10.77 -1.20 9.53
CA VAL A 439 -11.91 -0.29 9.38
C VAL A 439 -11.62 0.72 8.29
N GLY A 440 -12.43 0.75 7.25
CA GLY A 440 -12.21 1.63 6.12
C GLY A 440 -13.12 1.34 4.94
N LYS A 441 -12.59 1.59 3.75
CA LYS A 441 -13.31 1.43 2.48
C LYS A 441 -12.63 0.37 1.62
N ILE A 442 -13.42 -0.24 0.75
CA ILE A 442 -12.93 -0.94 -0.43
C ILE A 442 -12.89 0.10 -1.55
N LEU A 443 -11.78 0.18 -2.27
CA LEU A 443 -11.66 1.11 -3.37
C LEU A 443 -12.49 0.63 -4.57
N ASP A 444 -13.00 1.59 -5.35
CA ASP A 444 -13.56 1.32 -6.66
C ASP A 444 -12.41 0.94 -7.62
N GLY A 445 -12.44 -0.27 -8.11
CA GLY A 445 -11.44 -0.87 -8.99
C GLY A 445 -11.18 -2.33 -8.65
N GLY A 446 -10.65 -3.07 -9.62
CA GLY A 446 -10.55 -4.52 -9.51
C GLY A 446 -11.87 -5.23 -9.80
N ALA A 447 -11.83 -6.54 -9.69
CA ALA A 447 -12.98 -7.39 -9.99
C ALA A 447 -12.79 -8.80 -9.40
N ASP A 448 -13.84 -9.58 -9.39
CA ASP A 448 -13.77 -11.03 -9.30
C ASP A 448 -13.66 -11.62 -10.72
N TYR A 449 -12.48 -12.14 -11.06
CA TYR A 449 -12.12 -12.66 -12.38
C TYR A 449 -12.36 -14.17 -12.45
N GLN A 450 -13.59 -14.58 -12.36
CA GLN A 450 -14.02 -15.98 -12.24
C GLN A 450 -13.61 -16.83 -13.43
N LEU A 451 -13.14 -18.03 -13.17
CA LEU A 451 -12.93 -19.10 -14.17
C LEU A 451 -13.60 -20.39 -13.65
N SER A 452 -12.86 -21.28 -12.98
CA SER A 452 -13.40 -22.47 -12.31
C SER A 452 -13.77 -22.19 -10.85
N GLY A 453 -13.45 -21.01 -10.34
CA GLY A 453 -13.71 -20.53 -8.98
C GLY A 453 -13.63 -19.02 -8.93
N LEU A 454 -13.70 -18.46 -7.73
CA LEU A 454 -13.57 -17.04 -7.49
C LEU A 454 -12.09 -16.64 -7.50
N ASP A 455 -11.77 -15.47 -8.06
CA ASP A 455 -10.46 -14.81 -8.03
C ASP A 455 -10.67 -13.30 -7.91
N ALA A 456 -11.08 -12.86 -6.74
CA ALA A 456 -11.33 -11.45 -6.47
C ALA A 456 -10.01 -10.73 -6.15
N ARG A 457 -9.77 -9.60 -6.82
CA ARG A 457 -8.61 -8.74 -6.60
C ARG A 457 -9.05 -7.29 -6.47
N TYR A 458 -8.68 -6.66 -5.36
CA TYR A 458 -9.09 -5.31 -5.01
C TYR A 458 -8.18 -4.72 -3.95
N THR A 459 -8.43 -3.47 -3.56
CA THR A 459 -7.64 -2.76 -2.56
C THR A 459 -8.54 -2.21 -1.46
N LEU A 460 -8.12 -2.42 -0.22
CA LEU A 460 -8.68 -1.76 0.95
C LEU A 460 -7.94 -0.45 1.20
N ALA A 461 -8.69 0.55 1.62
CA ALA A 461 -8.19 1.84 2.10
C ALA A 461 -8.69 2.07 3.53
N PRO A 462 -7.97 1.58 4.54
CA PRO A 462 -8.27 1.86 5.93
C PRO A 462 -8.31 3.36 6.24
N ASN A 463 -9.04 3.74 7.29
CA ASN A 463 -9.25 5.15 7.65
C ASN A 463 -7.97 5.89 8.09
N ASP A 464 -6.89 5.18 8.37
CA ASP A 464 -5.57 5.73 8.72
C ASP A 464 -4.69 6.10 7.52
N GLY A 465 -5.20 5.90 6.29
CA GLY A 465 -4.51 6.25 5.05
C GLY A 465 -3.57 5.19 4.50
N GLU A 466 -3.53 4.01 5.10
CA GLU A 466 -2.81 2.85 4.56
C GLU A 466 -3.57 2.23 3.37
N PHE A 467 -2.88 1.37 2.61
CA PHE A 467 -3.49 0.54 1.58
C PHE A 467 -3.15 -0.93 1.80
N ILE A 468 -4.10 -1.81 1.51
CA ILE A 468 -3.92 -3.26 1.61
C ILE A 468 -4.44 -3.88 0.31
N ILE A 469 -3.57 -4.58 -0.41
CA ILE A 469 -3.98 -5.35 -1.58
C ILE A 469 -4.55 -6.67 -1.12
N VAL A 470 -5.67 -7.07 -1.71
CA VAL A 470 -6.35 -8.33 -1.42
C VAL A 470 -6.46 -9.15 -2.70
N ARG A 471 -6.10 -10.41 -2.61
CA ARG A 471 -6.53 -11.45 -3.52
C ARG A 471 -7.26 -12.51 -2.72
N ASN A 472 -8.55 -12.70 -2.99
CA ASN A 472 -9.36 -13.72 -2.33
C ASN A 472 -9.86 -14.70 -3.37
N CYS A 473 -9.34 -15.92 -3.35
CA CYS A 473 -9.57 -16.87 -4.42
C CYS A 473 -9.64 -18.33 -3.95
N GLY A 474 -10.25 -19.16 -4.76
CA GLY A 474 -10.38 -20.59 -4.55
C GLY A 474 -11.60 -21.21 -5.24
N ALA A 475 -11.56 -22.52 -5.46
CA ALA A 475 -12.68 -23.29 -6.00
C ALA A 475 -13.44 -24.03 -4.89
N ASN A 476 -12.76 -24.51 -3.85
CA ASN A 476 -13.30 -25.29 -2.75
C ASN A 476 -13.05 -24.59 -1.40
N GLY A 477 -13.51 -23.36 -1.29
CA GLY A 477 -13.22 -22.45 -0.18
C GLY A 477 -12.30 -21.34 -0.60
N LEU A 478 -12.48 -20.17 -0.01
CA LEU A 478 -11.72 -18.98 -0.33
C LEU A 478 -10.58 -18.80 0.65
N VAL A 479 -9.38 -18.59 0.13
CA VAL A 479 -8.18 -18.30 0.90
C VAL A 479 -7.67 -16.93 0.52
N PRO A 480 -7.79 -15.95 1.42
CA PRO A 480 -7.32 -14.60 1.15
C PRO A 480 -5.79 -14.53 1.27
N VAL A 481 -5.17 -13.83 0.35
CA VAL A 481 -3.79 -13.35 0.45
C VAL A 481 -3.84 -11.84 0.59
N PHE A 482 -3.25 -11.34 1.66
CA PHE A 482 -3.13 -9.91 1.89
C PHE A 482 -1.70 -9.46 1.66
N GLU A 483 -1.58 -8.24 1.15
CA GLU A 483 -0.31 -7.57 0.99
C GLU A 483 -0.43 -6.16 1.58
N ALA A 484 0.13 -5.97 2.76
CA ALA A 484 0.16 -4.73 3.49
C ALA A 484 1.60 -4.28 3.72
N ARG A 485 1.78 -3.01 4.04
CA ARG A 485 3.08 -2.47 4.39
C ARG A 485 3.68 -3.21 5.58
N VAL A 486 4.92 -3.71 5.43
CA VAL A 486 5.56 -4.58 6.45
C VAL A 486 5.85 -3.86 7.77
N ASP A 487 5.92 -2.53 7.77
CA ASP A 487 6.10 -1.69 8.95
C ASP A 487 4.83 -0.89 9.32
N GLY A 488 3.70 -1.26 8.72
CA GLY A 488 2.40 -0.65 8.98
C GLY A 488 1.59 -1.37 10.05
N PRO A 489 0.47 -0.77 10.45
CA PRO A 489 -0.42 -1.32 11.48
C PRO A 489 -1.09 -2.64 11.05
N TYR A 490 -1.13 -2.93 9.74
CA TYR A 490 -1.73 -4.13 9.17
C TYR A 490 -0.70 -5.18 8.75
N ALA A 491 0.55 -5.07 9.19
CA ALA A 491 1.61 -6.03 8.89
C ALA A 491 1.25 -7.47 9.29
N PHE A 492 0.39 -7.64 10.30
CA PHE A 492 -0.11 -8.94 10.74
C PHE A 492 -0.88 -9.69 9.64
N LEU A 493 -1.48 -8.98 8.68
CA LEU A 493 -2.18 -9.60 7.56
C LEU A 493 -1.24 -10.25 6.54
N ASN A 494 0.04 -9.92 6.54
CA ASN A 494 1.03 -10.52 5.64
C ASN A 494 1.32 -12.00 5.95
N GLU A 495 0.86 -12.50 7.08
CA GLU A 495 0.94 -13.91 7.42
C GLU A 495 -0.13 -14.70 6.63
N ASN A 496 0.27 -15.81 5.99
CA ASN A 496 -0.64 -16.63 5.17
C ASN A 496 -1.41 -17.61 6.07
N LYS A 497 -2.24 -17.09 6.97
CA LYS A 497 -2.96 -17.88 7.98
C LYS A 497 -4.45 -17.54 8.08
N TYR A 498 -5.03 -17.03 7.00
CA TYR A 498 -6.41 -16.57 7.00
C TYR A 498 -7.30 -17.43 6.10
N LEU A 499 -8.55 -17.54 6.49
CA LEU A 499 -9.63 -18.13 5.71
C LEU A 499 -10.73 -17.09 5.53
N SER A 500 -11.51 -17.18 4.46
CA SER A 500 -12.70 -16.34 4.31
C SER A 500 -13.98 -17.18 4.32
N SER A 501 -15.08 -16.53 4.68
CA SER A 501 -16.39 -17.10 4.45
C SER A 501 -16.69 -17.20 2.95
N SER A 502 -17.64 -18.01 2.57
CA SER A 502 -18.29 -17.85 1.28
C SER A 502 -18.98 -16.48 1.20
N PRO A 503 -19.01 -15.82 0.02
CA PRO A 503 -19.75 -14.61 -0.15
C PRO A 503 -21.24 -14.81 0.12
N SER A 504 -21.86 -13.93 0.91
CA SER A 504 -23.30 -13.89 1.14
C SER A 504 -23.90 -12.63 0.56
N MET A 505 -25.02 -12.74 -0.15
CA MET A 505 -25.66 -11.59 -0.80
C MET A 505 -26.15 -10.57 0.23
N VAL A 506 -25.81 -9.29 0.02
CA VAL A 506 -26.29 -8.16 0.82
C VAL A 506 -26.61 -7.00 -0.15
N GLY A 507 -27.89 -6.74 -0.37
CA GLY A 507 -28.30 -5.77 -1.39
C GLY A 507 -27.80 -6.15 -2.78
N SER A 508 -27.12 -5.22 -3.46
CA SER A 508 -26.49 -5.46 -4.77
C SER A 508 -25.03 -5.95 -4.68
N GLY A 509 -24.58 -6.29 -3.49
CA GLY A 509 -23.20 -6.72 -3.24
C GLY A 509 -23.13 -7.99 -2.41
N VAL A 510 -21.97 -8.23 -1.84
CA VAL A 510 -21.69 -9.41 -1.01
C VAL A 510 -21.03 -9.02 0.31
N SER A 511 -21.30 -9.79 1.35
CA SER A 511 -20.57 -9.75 2.61
C SER A 511 -19.63 -10.94 2.70
N ILE A 512 -18.40 -10.70 3.16
CA ILE A 512 -17.35 -11.70 3.35
C ILE A 512 -16.71 -11.43 4.71
N THR A 513 -16.52 -12.48 5.51
CA THR A 513 -15.82 -12.39 6.79
C THR A 513 -14.51 -13.16 6.71
N PHE A 514 -13.44 -12.55 7.19
CA PHE A 514 -12.12 -13.13 7.27
C PHE A 514 -11.82 -13.61 8.69
N TYR A 515 -11.25 -14.80 8.78
CA TYR A 515 -10.97 -15.50 10.03
C TYR A 515 -9.49 -15.87 10.11
N GLU A 516 -8.95 -15.88 11.32
CA GLU A 516 -7.71 -16.59 11.56
C GLU A 516 -7.95 -18.09 11.35
N LYS A 517 -6.97 -18.81 10.79
CA LYS A 517 -7.01 -20.25 10.65
C LYS A 517 -6.73 -20.89 12.03
N LYS A 518 -7.55 -21.87 12.43
CA LYS A 518 -7.29 -22.79 13.57
C LYS A 518 -6.34 -23.89 13.18
#